data_aa46f9d2f7406ae0e4bb72ee818e16ba
#
_entry.id   aa46f9d2f7406ae0e4bb72ee818e16ba
#
_cell.length_a   1.000
_cell.length_b   1.000
_cell.length_c   1.000
_cell.angle_alpha   90.00
_cell.angle_beta   90.00
_cell.angle_gamma   90.00
#
_symmetry.space_group_name_H-M   'P 1'
#
loop_
_entity.id
_entity.type
_entity.pdbx_description
1 polymer ?
#
loop_
_entity_poly.entity_id
_entity_poly.type
_entity_poly.pdbx_seq_one_letter_code
_entity_poly.pdbx_strand_id
1 'polypeptide(L)'
;MHEALREAVVNALVHADHSGQGGVVIERYADRIELSNPASLLVSRVQLLQGGVSECRNKSLQLMFQPMGGGAKAGSGMDKIRAGWRAQHWRLPRLEETLQPDRVKLVLLIVSLIPDEVDQSLRARFGDRFAKLDKTAVQAVVTAQVEGSVTNSRMQEITGEHSKDITGVLQTLVRDGLLTQQNQRRWASYRVAEDSPQSDADSPHLAGDSPQSSPQWGGDSPQLPPNSPQLDRLAGLSLEILGLFDLALEKRIPC
;
A
#
# COMPACT_ATOMS: atom_id res chain seq x y z
N MET A 1 6.88 18.45 -0.14
CA MET A 1 6.10 17.55 -1.00
C MET A 1 6.75 17.33 -2.37
N HIS A 2 7.07 18.36 -3.17
CA HIS A 2 7.67 18.19 -4.51
C HIS A 2 8.96 17.36 -4.50
N GLU A 3 9.84 17.56 -3.52
CA GLU A 3 11.06 16.78 -3.36
C GLU A 3 10.76 15.29 -3.11
N ALA A 4 9.77 14.99 -2.26
CA ALA A 4 9.37 13.63 -1.96
C ALA A 4 8.77 12.91 -3.19
N LEU A 5 7.96 13.61 -3.98
CA LEU A 5 7.39 13.06 -5.21
C LEU A 5 8.48 12.83 -6.27
N ARG A 6 9.40 13.79 -6.43
CA ARG A 6 10.58 13.63 -7.33
C ARG A 6 11.39 12.41 -6.93
N GLU A 7 11.69 12.26 -5.65
CA GLU A 7 12.42 11.10 -5.13
C GLU A 7 11.69 9.79 -5.43
N ALA A 8 10.37 9.74 -5.28
CA ALA A 8 9.57 8.57 -5.60
C ALA A 8 9.66 8.18 -7.09
N VAL A 9 9.57 9.17 -7.99
CA VAL A 9 9.69 8.95 -9.44
C VAL A 9 11.10 8.48 -9.81
N VAL A 10 12.14 9.14 -9.28
CA VAL A 10 13.53 8.75 -9.52
C VAL A 10 13.78 7.33 -9.02
N ASN A 11 13.28 6.98 -7.83
CA ASN A 11 13.42 5.62 -7.29
C ASN A 11 12.74 4.58 -8.18
N ALA A 12 11.54 4.85 -8.70
CA ALA A 12 10.86 3.95 -9.62
C ALA A 12 11.69 3.69 -10.90
N LEU A 13 12.38 4.71 -11.43
CA LEU A 13 13.23 4.60 -12.61
C LEU A 13 14.57 3.91 -12.30
N VAL A 14 15.23 4.32 -11.23
CA VAL A 14 16.58 3.84 -10.85
C VAL A 14 16.57 2.38 -10.40
N HIS A 15 15.48 1.91 -9.79
CA HIS A 15 15.34 0.55 -9.31
C HIS A 15 14.61 -0.40 -10.27
N ALA A 16 14.09 0.10 -11.40
CA ALA A 16 13.45 -0.73 -12.41
C ALA A 16 14.45 -1.71 -13.08
N ASP A 17 13.97 -2.88 -13.41
CA ASP A 17 14.64 -3.79 -14.33
C ASP A 17 14.26 -3.41 -15.76
N HIS A 18 15.17 -2.71 -16.44
CA HIS A 18 14.98 -2.26 -17.82
C HIS A 18 15.32 -3.33 -18.86
N SER A 19 15.84 -4.48 -18.45
CA SER A 19 16.15 -5.61 -19.33
C SER A 19 14.99 -6.60 -19.47
N GLY A 20 14.04 -6.56 -18.55
CA GLY A 20 12.85 -7.42 -18.52
C GLY A 20 11.68 -6.91 -19.34
N GLN A 21 10.57 -7.64 -19.25
CA GLN A 21 9.31 -7.22 -19.84
C GLN A 21 8.57 -6.23 -18.94
N GLY A 22 7.87 -5.29 -19.58
CA GLY A 22 7.10 -4.26 -18.90
C GLY A 22 7.92 -2.99 -18.65
N GLY A 23 7.25 -1.93 -18.21
CA GLY A 23 7.82 -0.62 -17.97
C GLY A 23 7.47 -0.09 -16.58
N VAL A 24 8.03 1.06 -16.24
CA VAL A 24 7.59 1.86 -15.11
C VAL A 24 6.21 2.41 -15.43
N VAL A 25 5.27 2.23 -14.50
CA VAL A 25 3.89 2.71 -14.62
C VAL A 25 3.62 3.67 -13.47
N ILE A 26 3.14 4.86 -13.79
CA ILE A 26 2.72 5.86 -12.82
C ILE A 26 1.25 6.17 -13.07
N GLU A 27 0.41 5.93 -12.07
CA GLU A 27 -1.02 6.14 -12.14
C GLU A 27 -1.45 7.13 -11.06
N ARG A 28 -2.26 8.11 -11.44
CA ARG A 28 -2.83 9.09 -10.52
C ARG A 28 -4.31 8.81 -10.34
N TYR A 29 -4.71 8.63 -9.10
CA TYR A 29 -6.09 8.54 -8.65
C TYR A 29 -6.47 9.79 -7.86
N ALA A 30 -7.74 9.92 -7.52
CA ALA A 30 -8.23 11.06 -6.72
C ALA A 30 -7.62 11.09 -5.30
N ASP A 31 -7.35 9.91 -4.74
CA ASP A 31 -6.93 9.68 -3.36
C ASP A 31 -5.48 9.20 -3.23
N ARG A 32 -4.79 8.88 -4.33
CA ARG A 32 -3.44 8.32 -4.30
C ARG A 32 -2.69 8.46 -5.62
N ILE A 33 -1.40 8.28 -5.56
CA ILE A 33 -0.51 8.07 -6.71
C ILE A 33 0.15 6.70 -6.53
N GLU A 34 0.14 5.88 -7.57
CA GLU A 34 0.80 4.59 -7.61
C GLU A 34 1.98 4.64 -8.58
N LEU A 35 3.16 4.25 -8.11
CA LEU A 35 4.35 4.11 -8.94
C LEU A 35 4.76 2.64 -8.91
N SER A 36 4.77 1.98 -10.06
CA SER A 36 5.09 0.56 -10.19
C SER A 36 6.21 0.36 -11.19
N ASN A 37 7.23 -0.39 -10.80
CA ASN A 37 8.35 -0.75 -11.67
C ASN A 37 8.59 -2.27 -11.68
N PRO A 38 9.00 -2.82 -12.85
CA PRO A 38 9.43 -4.22 -12.94
C PRO A 38 10.74 -4.38 -12.14
N ALA A 39 10.71 -5.14 -11.10
CA ALA A 39 11.84 -5.63 -10.30
C ALA A 39 11.35 -6.31 -9.01
N SER A 40 12.20 -7.07 -8.36
CA SER A 40 12.10 -7.43 -6.95
C SER A 40 12.90 -6.46 -6.08
N LEU A 41 12.60 -6.38 -4.79
CA LEU A 41 13.39 -5.60 -3.83
C LEU A 41 14.80 -6.19 -3.69
N LEU A 42 15.83 -5.34 -3.77
CA LEU A 42 17.23 -5.74 -3.54
C LEU A 42 17.59 -5.77 -2.05
N VAL A 43 16.78 -5.15 -1.21
CA VAL A 43 16.91 -5.11 0.24
C VAL A 43 15.61 -5.59 0.88
N SER A 44 15.69 -6.14 2.08
CA SER A 44 14.48 -6.55 2.79
C SER A 44 13.61 -5.33 3.14
N ARG A 45 12.29 -5.55 3.24
CA ARG A 45 11.36 -4.49 3.67
C ARG A 45 11.75 -3.89 5.03
N VAL A 46 12.24 -4.71 5.94
CA VAL A 46 12.71 -4.25 7.27
C VAL A 46 13.88 -3.28 7.13
N GLN A 47 14.89 -3.64 6.33
CA GLN A 47 16.05 -2.75 6.07
C GLN A 47 15.62 -1.44 5.40
N LEU A 48 14.68 -1.51 4.46
CA LEU A 48 14.15 -0.34 3.78
C LEU A 48 13.38 0.59 4.74
N LEU A 49 12.71 0.01 5.75
CA LEU A 49 12.00 0.74 6.79
C LEU A 49 12.94 1.35 7.85
N GLN A 50 14.02 0.65 8.18
CA GLN A 50 15.03 1.12 9.14
C GLN A 50 15.96 2.19 8.55
N GLY A 51 16.03 2.29 7.21
CA GLY A 51 16.94 3.20 6.52
C GLY A 51 18.39 2.76 6.55
N GLY A 52 19.27 3.55 5.95
CA GLY A 52 20.74 3.35 6.01
C GLY A 52 21.28 2.29 5.05
N VAL A 53 20.46 1.44 4.46
CA VAL A 53 20.85 0.46 3.45
C VAL A 53 20.14 0.75 2.14
N SER A 54 20.90 0.83 1.05
CA SER A 54 20.35 1.03 -0.29
C SER A 54 21.23 0.32 -1.30
N GLU A 55 20.60 -0.52 -2.10
CA GLU A 55 21.21 -1.12 -3.28
C GLU A 55 20.57 -0.51 -4.52
N CYS A 56 21.40 0.03 -5.41
CA CYS A 56 20.95 0.67 -6.63
C CYS A 56 21.07 -0.29 -7.81
N ARG A 57 19.96 -0.54 -8.52
CA ARG A 57 19.97 -1.39 -9.71
C ARG A 57 20.63 -0.70 -10.90
N ASN A 58 20.34 0.58 -11.13
CA ASN A 58 20.84 1.35 -12.27
C ASN A 58 21.69 2.54 -11.79
N LYS A 59 22.95 2.27 -11.46
CA LYS A 59 23.90 3.29 -10.96
C LYS A 59 24.09 4.44 -11.93
N SER A 60 24.13 4.19 -13.24
CA SER A 60 24.24 5.23 -14.26
C SER A 60 23.05 6.18 -14.24
N LEU A 61 21.83 5.66 -14.16
CA LEU A 61 20.63 6.49 -14.02
C LEU A 61 20.65 7.27 -12.71
N GLN A 62 21.06 6.68 -11.61
CA GLN A 62 21.18 7.39 -10.34
C GLN A 62 22.11 8.59 -10.45
N LEU A 63 23.28 8.40 -11.06
CA LEU A 63 24.25 9.49 -11.29
C LEU A 63 23.68 10.60 -12.18
N MET A 64 22.87 10.26 -13.19
CA MET A 64 22.23 11.23 -14.06
C MET A 64 21.17 12.07 -13.33
N PHE A 65 20.47 11.50 -12.36
CA PHE A 65 19.43 12.19 -11.60
C PHE A 65 19.98 13.01 -10.40
N GLN A 66 21.20 12.74 -9.95
CA GLN A 66 21.81 13.48 -8.82
C GLN A 66 21.86 15.01 -9.00
N PRO A 67 22.28 15.57 -10.16
CA PRO A 67 22.28 17.02 -10.37
C PRO A 67 20.88 17.64 -10.34
N MET A 68 19.85 16.84 -10.62
CA MET A 68 18.45 17.26 -10.61
C MET A 68 17.81 17.19 -9.20
N GLY A 69 18.61 16.86 -8.18
CA GLY A 69 18.14 16.72 -6.79
C GLY A 69 17.39 15.42 -6.50
N GLY A 70 17.48 14.44 -7.40
CA GLY A 70 16.98 13.08 -7.22
C GLY A 70 18.11 12.10 -6.91
N GLY A 71 17.80 10.91 -6.41
CA GLY A 71 18.82 9.89 -6.11
C GLY A 71 19.71 10.28 -4.93
N ALA A 72 19.10 10.66 -3.83
CA ALA A 72 19.78 11.05 -2.59
C ALA A 72 20.81 10.00 -2.13
N LYS A 73 21.66 10.41 -1.15
CA LYS A 73 22.65 9.50 -0.51
C LYS A 73 22.01 8.15 -0.19
N ALA A 74 22.76 7.08 -0.42
CA ALA A 74 22.32 5.71 -0.21
C ALA A 74 21.46 5.55 1.06
N GLY A 75 20.25 5.02 0.89
CA GLY A 75 19.33 4.68 1.98
C GLY A 75 18.42 5.81 2.50
N SER A 76 18.51 7.04 2.02
CA SER A 76 17.68 8.16 2.51
C SER A 76 16.44 8.47 1.65
N GLY A 77 16.27 7.81 0.50
CA GLY A 77 15.19 8.12 -0.43
C GLY A 77 13.79 7.88 0.16
N MET A 78 13.58 6.72 0.77
CA MET A 78 12.30 6.40 1.41
C MET A 78 12.01 7.30 2.61
N ASP A 79 13.04 7.70 3.37
CA ASP A 79 12.87 8.61 4.51
C ASP A 79 12.42 10.00 4.06
N LYS A 80 12.96 10.51 2.94
CA LYS A 80 12.51 11.77 2.33
C LYS A 80 11.05 11.70 1.89
N ILE A 81 10.66 10.60 1.24
CA ILE A 81 9.28 10.39 0.82
C ILE A 81 8.36 10.40 2.04
N ARG A 82 8.70 9.65 3.08
CA ARG A 82 7.92 9.60 4.33
C ARG A 82 7.84 10.94 5.04
N ALA A 83 8.97 11.65 5.14
CA ALA A 83 9.01 12.98 5.74
C ALA A 83 8.10 13.96 4.99
N GLY A 84 8.12 13.95 3.65
CA GLY A 84 7.25 14.77 2.84
C GLY A 84 5.77 14.48 3.04
N TRP A 85 5.40 13.21 3.20
CA TRP A 85 4.02 12.80 3.49
C TRP A 85 3.59 13.14 4.91
N ARG A 86 4.45 12.94 5.91
CA ARG A 86 4.18 13.35 7.30
C ARG A 86 3.94 14.86 7.42
N ALA A 87 4.73 15.67 6.70
CA ALA A 87 4.59 17.13 6.70
C ALA A 87 3.23 17.61 6.16
N GLN A 88 2.55 16.78 5.37
CA GLN A 88 1.19 17.05 4.87
C GLN A 88 0.10 16.40 5.75
N HIS A 89 0.46 15.77 6.85
CA HIS A 89 -0.46 14.99 7.68
C HIS A 89 -1.23 13.91 6.91
N TRP A 90 -0.62 13.40 5.82
CA TRP A 90 -1.19 12.33 5.02
C TRP A 90 -0.75 10.96 5.53
N ARG A 91 -1.50 9.93 5.15
CA ARG A 91 -1.16 8.54 5.42
C ARG A 91 0.18 8.19 4.79
N LEU A 92 1.01 7.48 5.57
CA LEU A 92 2.34 7.13 5.09
C LEU A 92 2.29 6.23 3.87
N PRO A 93 3.27 6.41 2.96
CA PRO A 93 3.43 5.58 1.78
C PRO A 93 3.46 4.09 2.11
N ARG A 94 2.88 3.28 1.22
CA ARG A 94 2.87 1.82 1.31
C ARG A 94 3.66 1.24 0.16
N LEU A 95 4.53 0.27 0.47
CA LEU A 95 5.30 -0.48 -0.52
C LEU A 95 4.74 -1.89 -0.64
N GLU A 96 4.44 -2.30 -1.85
CA GLU A 96 3.95 -3.61 -2.20
C GLU A 96 4.95 -4.31 -3.13
N GLU A 97 5.08 -5.61 -3.00
CA GLU A 97 5.91 -6.44 -3.88
C GLU A 97 5.08 -7.60 -4.38
N THR A 98 5.11 -7.81 -5.69
CA THR A 98 4.50 -8.94 -6.38
C THR A 98 5.60 -9.79 -6.98
N LEU A 99 5.51 -11.11 -6.83
CA LEU A 99 6.54 -12.05 -7.29
C LEU A 99 6.25 -12.67 -8.65
N GLN A 100 5.02 -12.52 -9.15
CA GLN A 100 4.63 -13.06 -10.46
C GLN A 100 3.59 -12.15 -11.13
N PRO A 101 3.99 -11.28 -12.06
CA PRO A 101 5.38 -10.90 -12.41
C PRO A 101 6.06 -10.10 -11.30
N ASP A 102 7.40 -10.14 -11.27
CA ASP A 102 8.19 -9.36 -10.30
C ASP A 102 7.95 -7.87 -10.49
N ARG A 103 7.27 -7.26 -9.53
CA ARG A 103 7.00 -5.82 -9.52
C ARG A 103 7.06 -5.26 -8.11
N VAL A 104 7.62 -4.07 -8.01
CA VAL A 104 7.54 -3.24 -6.80
C VAL A 104 6.60 -2.08 -7.08
N LYS A 105 5.64 -1.86 -6.19
CA LYS A 105 4.67 -0.76 -6.27
C LYS A 105 4.78 0.10 -5.01
N LEU A 106 4.98 1.39 -5.20
CA LEU A 106 4.89 2.41 -4.17
C LEU A 106 3.54 3.11 -4.27
N VAL A 107 2.73 3.02 -3.23
CA VAL A 107 1.43 3.69 -3.12
C VAL A 107 1.59 4.91 -2.21
N LEU A 108 1.37 6.07 -2.77
CA LEU A 108 1.45 7.38 -2.13
C LEU A 108 0.03 7.89 -1.86
N LEU A 109 -0.50 7.65 -0.66
CA LEU A 109 -1.86 8.04 -0.28
C LEU A 109 -1.96 9.56 -0.07
N ILE A 110 -2.92 10.21 -0.72
CA ILE A 110 -3.22 11.66 -0.60
C ILE A 110 -4.49 11.83 0.25
N VAL A 111 -4.53 11.16 1.38
CA VAL A 111 -5.65 11.21 2.31
C VAL A 111 -5.14 11.48 3.71
N SER A 112 -5.92 12.19 4.51
CA SER A 112 -5.63 12.48 5.90
C SER A 112 -5.36 11.19 6.69
N LEU A 113 -4.53 11.29 7.71
CA LEU A 113 -4.28 10.18 8.65
C LEU A 113 -5.57 9.66 9.26
N ILE A 114 -6.47 10.57 9.61
CA ILE A 114 -7.81 10.26 10.11
C ILE A 114 -8.77 11.16 9.33
N PRO A 115 -9.39 10.66 8.24
CA PRO A 115 -10.42 11.43 7.52
C PRO A 115 -11.65 11.64 8.42
N ASP A 116 -12.16 12.84 8.49
CA ASP A 116 -13.31 13.19 9.35
C ASP A 116 -14.54 12.33 9.04
N GLU A 117 -14.78 12.05 7.77
CA GLU A 117 -15.89 11.18 7.32
C GLU A 117 -15.77 9.76 7.86
N VAL A 118 -14.53 9.23 7.91
CA VAL A 118 -14.26 7.88 8.45
C VAL A 118 -14.40 7.88 9.97
N ASP A 119 -13.91 8.90 10.67
CA ASP A 119 -14.09 9.02 12.13
C ASP A 119 -15.56 9.08 12.48
N GLN A 120 -16.35 9.92 11.79
CA GLN A 120 -17.79 10.02 12.00
C GLN A 120 -18.52 8.69 11.72
N SER A 121 -18.18 8.01 10.64
CA SER A 121 -18.77 6.72 10.29
C SER A 121 -18.48 5.65 11.34
N LEU A 122 -17.23 5.58 11.82
CA LEU A 122 -16.82 4.62 12.84
C LEU A 122 -17.46 4.93 14.21
N ARG A 123 -17.61 6.22 14.57
CA ARG A 123 -18.35 6.65 15.77
C ARG A 123 -19.81 6.28 15.69
N ALA A 124 -20.45 6.50 14.55
CA ALA A 124 -21.84 6.11 14.33
C ALA A 124 -22.04 4.60 14.46
N ARG A 125 -21.09 3.81 13.93
CA ARG A 125 -21.15 2.34 13.90
C ARG A 125 -20.86 1.69 15.25
N PHE A 126 -19.80 2.10 15.93
CA PHE A 126 -19.30 1.46 17.14
C PHE A 126 -19.59 2.23 18.43
N GLY A 127 -20.09 3.47 18.32
CA GLY A 127 -20.52 4.32 19.45
C GLY A 127 -19.41 4.46 20.51
N ASP A 128 -19.81 4.20 21.77
CA ASP A 128 -18.92 4.33 22.94
C ASP A 128 -17.69 3.43 22.89
N ARG A 129 -17.76 2.30 22.21
CA ARG A 129 -16.60 1.39 22.06
C ARG A 129 -15.47 2.06 21.30
N PHE A 130 -15.79 2.79 20.22
CA PHE A 130 -14.82 3.53 19.45
C PHE A 130 -14.34 4.81 20.18
N ALA A 131 -15.25 5.50 20.86
CA ALA A 131 -14.93 6.74 21.58
C ALA A 131 -13.95 6.57 22.75
N LYS A 132 -13.87 5.37 23.33
CA LYS A 132 -12.97 5.02 24.45
C LYS A 132 -11.61 4.50 24.02
N LEU A 133 -11.37 4.34 22.73
CA LEU A 133 -10.10 3.84 22.20
C LEU A 133 -8.97 4.85 22.40
N ASP A 134 -7.78 4.32 22.68
CA ASP A 134 -6.56 5.11 22.65
C ASP A 134 -6.16 5.48 21.21
N LYS A 135 -5.17 6.35 21.06
CA LYS A 135 -4.70 6.86 19.77
C LYS A 135 -4.27 5.74 18.81
N THR A 136 -3.55 4.73 19.28
CA THR A 136 -3.03 3.63 18.48
C THR A 136 -4.16 2.71 18.00
N ALA A 137 -5.12 2.43 18.88
CA ALA A 137 -6.30 1.65 18.55
C ALA A 137 -7.20 2.37 17.52
N VAL A 138 -7.47 3.66 17.72
CA VAL A 138 -8.19 4.48 16.71
C VAL A 138 -7.48 4.41 15.36
N GLN A 139 -6.16 4.59 15.34
CA GLN A 139 -5.37 4.55 14.12
C GLN A 139 -5.44 3.18 13.42
N ALA A 140 -5.47 2.08 14.18
CA ALA A 140 -5.61 0.73 13.64
C ALA A 140 -6.97 0.53 12.96
N VAL A 141 -8.08 0.91 13.63
CA VAL A 141 -9.44 0.76 13.08
C VAL A 141 -9.62 1.67 11.85
N VAL A 142 -9.18 2.93 11.93
CA VAL A 142 -9.23 3.86 10.79
C VAL A 142 -8.39 3.36 9.63
N THR A 143 -7.19 2.80 9.88
CA THR A 143 -6.35 2.23 8.84
C THR A 143 -7.02 1.03 8.18
N ALA A 144 -7.63 0.13 8.96
CA ALA A 144 -8.37 -1.01 8.44
C ALA A 144 -9.56 -0.57 7.56
N GLN A 145 -10.27 0.51 7.95
CA GLN A 145 -11.38 1.07 7.18
C GLN A 145 -10.92 1.68 5.86
N VAL A 146 -9.85 2.49 5.87
CA VAL A 146 -9.39 3.23 4.68
C VAL A 146 -8.60 2.33 3.71
N GLU A 147 -7.75 1.44 4.23
CA GLU A 147 -6.88 0.58 3.42
C GLU A 147 -7.48 -0.81 3.16
N GLY A 148 -8.70 -1.07 3.66
CA GLY A 148 -9.39 -2.34 3.54
C GLY A 148 -8.92 -3.41 4.52
N SER A 149 -7.70 -3.29 5.04
CA SER A 149 -7.13 -4.14 6.09
C SER A 149 -5.91 -3.49 6.73
N VAL A 150 -5.57 -3.91 7.93
CA VAL A 150 -4.37 -3.48 8.64
C VAL A 150 -3.55 -4.69 9.09
N THR A 151 -2.22 -4.55 9.08
CA THR A 151 -1.28 -5.56 9.58
C THR A 151 -0.43 -4.97 10.69
N ASN A 152 0.20 -5.84 11.49
CA ASN A 152 1.16 -5.39 12.50
C ASN A 152 2.29 -4.55 11.89
N SER A 153 2.88 -5.00 10.78
CA SER A 153 3.93 -4.25 10.09
C SER A 153 3.46 -2.86 9.64
N ARG A 154 2.22 -2.76 9.13
CA ARG A 154 1.65 -1.47 8.72
C ARG A 154 1.48 -0.53 9.91
N MET A 155 1.03 -1.03 11.04
CA MET A 155 0.93 -0.23 12.26
C MET A 155 2.29 0.23 12.77
N GLN A 156 3.32 -0.63 12.74
CA GLN A 156 4.70 -0.20 13.08
C GLN A 156 5.18 0.95 12.18
N GLU A 157 4.89 0.88 10.87
CA GLU A 157 5.23 1.95 9.93
C GLU A 157 4.55 3.28 10.30
N ILE A 158 3.30 3.23 10.72
CA ILE A 158 2.48 4.41 11.02
C ILE A 158 2.82 5.01 12.39
N THR A 159 2.88 4.17 13.43
CA THR A 159 3.01 4.62 14.83
C THR A 159 4.45 4.69 15.29
N GLY A 160 5.31 3.83 14.76
CA GLY A 160 6.68 3.63 15.25
C GLY A 160 6.75 2.78 16.53
N GLU A 161 5.63 2.22 17.00
CA GLU A 161 5.57 1.40 18.21
C GLU A 161 6.14 0.00 17.99
N HIS A 162 6.47 -0.68 19.09
CA HIS A 162 7.03 -2.02 19.02
C HIS A 162 5.98 -3.06 18.59
N SER A 163 6.40 -4.03 17.77
CA SER A 163 5.51 -5.08 17.22
C SER A 163 4.67 -5.81 18.26
N LYS A 164 5.22 -6.04 19.46
CA LYS A 164 4.53 -6.73 20.56
C LYS A 164 3.35 -5.92 21.10
N ASP A 165 3.54 -4.61 21.25
CA ASP A 165 2.52 -3.70 21.77
C ASP A 165 1.37 -3.56 20.77
N ILE A 166 1.72 -3.39 19.49
CA ILE A 166 0.74 -3.38 18.39
C ILE A 166 -0.06 -4.68 18.32
N THR A 167 0.60 -5.83 18.51
CA THR A 167 -0.11 -7.11 18.53
C THR A 167 -1.15 -7.15 19.66
N GLY A 168 -0.80 -6.65 20.84
CA GLY A 168 -1.72 -6.54 21.97
C GLY A 168 -2.94 -5.66 21.63
N VAL A 169 -2.72 -4.50 21.03
CA VAL A 169 -3.78 -3.59 20.59
C VAL A 169 -4.69 -4.27 19.55
N LEU A 170 -4.14 -4.89 18.51
CA LEU A 170 -4.93 -5.55 17.47
C LEU A 170 -5.77 -6.71 18.02
N GLN A 171 -5.22 -7.52 18.93
CA GLN A 171 -5.95 -8.60 19.58
C GLN A 171 -7.07 -8.06 20.49
N THR A 172 -6.84 -6.96 21.20
CA THR A 172 -7.88 -6.30 22.00
C THR A 172 -9.02 -5.81 21.11
N LEU A 173 -8.70 -5.16 19.97
CA LEU A 173 -9.72 -4.70 19.02
C LEU A 173 -10.55 -5.84 18.42
N VAL A 174 -9.94 -7.01 18.22
CA VAL A 174 -10.67 -8.21 17.78
C VAL A 174 -11.59 -8.72 18.87
N ARG A 175 -11.10 -8.83 20.12
CA ARG A 175 -11.90 -9.25 21.27
C ARG A 175 -13.09 -8.32 21.52
N ASP A 176 -12.89 -7.01 21.35
CA ASP A 176 -13.90 -5.99 21.58
C ASP A 176 -14.84 -5.83 20.35
N GLY A 177 -14.67 -6.65 19.30
CA GLY A 177 -15.54 -6.72 18.13
C GLY A 177 -15.46 -5.51 17.20
N LEU A 178 -14.35 -4.75 17.19
CA LEU A 178 -14.11 -3.67 16.23
C LEU A 178 -13.38 -4.15 14.99
N LEU A 179 -12.53 -5.18 15.13
CA LEU A 179 -11.83 -5.81 14.04
C LEU A 179 -12.11 -7.31 13.97
N THR A 180 -11.98 -7.88 12.78
CA THR A 180 -11.95 -9.33 12.54
C THR A 180 -10.58 -9.72 12.00
N GLN A 181 -9.99 -10.78 12.57
CA GLN A 181 -8.72 -11.31 12.09
C GLN A 181 -8.94 -12.19 10.88
N GLN A 182 -8.17 -11.92 9.83
CA GLN A 182 -8.02 -12.77 8.64
C GLN A 182 -6.60 -13.32 8.62
N ASN A 183 -6.47 -14.58 8.23
CA ASN A 183 -5.20 -15.30 8.22
C ASN A 183 -4.55 -15.45 9.62
N GLN A 184 -3.55 -16.29 9.70
CA GLN A 184 -2.88 -16.59 10.97
C GLN A 184 -1.38 -16.34 10.90
N ARG A 185 -0.75 -16.23 12.10
CA ARG A 185 0.67 -16.07 12.29
C ARG A 185 1.21 -14.80 11.59
N ARG A 186 2.33 -14.87 10.87
CA ARG A 186 2.99 -13.71 10.23
C ARG A 186 2.18 -13.07 9.09
N TRP A 187 1.14 -13.75 8.60
CA TRP A 187 0.25 -13.24 7.56
C TRP A 187 -1.05 -12.65 8.13
N ALA A 188 -1.15 -12.50 9.45
CA ALA A 188 -2.32 -11.95 10.08
C ALA A 188 -2.62 -10.55 9.57
N SER A 189 -3.83 -10.37 9.05
CA SER A 189 -4.41 -9.09 8.68
C SER A 189 -5.75 -8.92 9.39
N TYR A 190 -6.13 -7.69 9.60
CA TYR A 190 -7.33 -7.35 10.36
C TYR A 190 -8.18 -6.41 9.54
N ARG A 191 -9.48 -6.68 9.48
CA ARG A 191 -10.49 -5.83 8.83
C ARG A 191 -11.46 -5.30 9.86
N VAL A 192 -12.12 -4.20 9.52
CA VAL A 192 -13.21 -3.70 10.35
C VAL A 192 -14.32 -4.76 10.39
N ALA A 193 -14.80 -5.08 11.59
CA ALA A 193 -15.85 -6.07 11.80
C ALA A 193 -17.11 -5.64 11.04
N GLU A 194 -17.68 -6.49 10.22
CA GLU A 194 -18.98 -6.25 9.58
C GLU A 194 -20.08 -6.39 10.64
N ASP A 195 -21.15 -5.59 10.51
CA ASP A 195 -22.33 -5.80 11.34
C ASP A 195 -22.95 -7.14 10.98
N SER A 196 -22.66 -8.16 11.78
CA SER A 196 -23.44 -9.39 11.68
C SER A 196 -24.86 -9.06 12.16
N PRO A 197 -25.91 -9.29 11.37
CA PRO A 197 -27.25 -9.29 11.94
C PRO A 197 -27.26 -10.34 13.05
N GLN A 198 -27.72 -9.94 14.24
CA GLN A 198 -27.93 -10.84 15.35
C GLN A 198 -28.74 -12.04 14.85
N SER A 199 -28.09 -13.17 14.63
CA SER A 199 -28.76 -14.43 14.46
C SER A 199 -29.20 -14.86 15.85
N ASP A 200 -30.47 -14.64 16.14
CA ASP A 200 -31.15 -15.31 17.22
C ASP A 200 -30.91 -16.81 17.09
N ALA A 201 -30.40 -17.35 18.17
CA ALA A 201 -30.16 -18.76 18.31
C ALA A 201 -31.47 -19.53 18.19
N ASP A 202 -31.58 -20.34 17.16
CA ASP A 202 -32.37 -21.57 17.22
C ASP A 202 -31.72 -22.59 16.29
N SER A 203 -31.07 -23.56 16.87
CA SER A 203 -30.55 -24.73 16.18
C SER A 203 -31.51 -25.88 16.35
N PRO A 204 -31.90 -26.53 15.25
CA PRO A 204 -32.23 -27.95 15.33
C PRO A 204 -31.10 -28.79 14.72
N HIS A 205 -30.56 -29.67 15.52
CA HIS A 205 -29.78 -30.82 15.09
C HIS A 205 -30.54 -31.63 14.05
N LEU A 206 -29.93 -31.89 12.89
CA LEU A 206 -30.25 -33.07 12.09
C LEU A 206 -28.95 -33.69 11.58
N ALA A 207 -28.75 -34.92 12.00
CA ALA A 207 -27.74 -35.83 11.51
C ALA A 207 -28.11 -36.34 10.10
N GLY A 208 -27.13 -36.67 9.30
CA GLY A 208 -27.37 -37.58 8.16
C GLY A 208 -26.48 -37.33 6.95
N ASP A 209 -25.56 -38.24 6.77
CA ASP A 209 -25.05 -38.79 5.51
C ASP A 209 -24.20 -37.96 4.53
N SER A 210 -22.99 -38.47 4.41
CA SER A 210 -22.07 -38.21 3.27
C SER A 210 -22.52 -38.99 2.02
N PRO A 211 -22.28 -38.43 0.84
CA PRO A 211 -21.67 -39.24 -0.21
C PRO A 211 -20.45 -38.55 -0.87
N GLN A 212 -19.44 -39.40 -1.05
CA GLN A 212 -18.28 -39.15 -1.91
C GLN A 212 -18.73 -39.07 -3.39
N SER A 213 -18.23 -38.04 -4.08
CA SER A 213 -17.97 -38.17 -5.52
C SER A 213 -17.02 -37.02 -5.99
N SER A 214 -15.89 -37.45 -6.48
CA SER A 214 -14.90 -36.61 -7.17
C SER A 214 -15.34 -36.36 -8.61
N PRO A 215 -15.20 -35.15 -9.16
CA PRO A 215 -15.26 -34.94 -10.60
C PRO A 215 -13.87 -34.86 -11.21
N GLN A 216 -13.67 -35.63 -12.27
CA GLN A 216 -12.52 -35.59 -13.18
C GLN A 216 -12.49 -34.29 -13.97
N TRP A 217 -11.30 -33.71 -14.10
CA TRP A 217 -11.03 -32.58 -14.97
C TRP A 217 -10.61 -33.09 -16.35
N GLY A 218 -11.43 -32.83 -17.36
CA GLY A 218 -11.07 -32.92 -18.78
C GLY A 218 -10.60 -31.55 -19.26
N GLY A 219 -9.50 -31.53 -20.00
CA GLY A 219 -8.87 -30.32 -20.46
C GLY A 219 -9.59 -29.68 -21.65
N ASP A 220 -9.42 -28.36 -21.74
CA ASP A 220 -9.30 -27.63 -23.02
C ASP A 220 -8.72 -26.25 -22.73
N SER A 221 -7.57 -25.98 -23.37
CA SER A 221 -6.87 -24.71 -23.30
C SER A 221 -7.42 -23.78 -24.40
N PRO A 222 -7.82 -22.53 -24.07
CA PRO A 222 -8.11 -21.55 -25.10
C PRO A 222 -6.85 -20.87 -25.63
N GLN A 223 -6.66 -20.85 -26.93
CA GLN A 223 -5.61 -20.13 -27.65
C GLN A 223 -5.86 -18.64 -27.64
N LEU A 224 -4.79 -17.87 -27.39
CA LEU A 224 -4.76 -16.40 -27.45
C LEU A 224 -4.63 -15.92 -28.91
N PRO A 225 -5.29 -14.82 -29.30
CA PRO A 225 -5.12 -14.21 -30.63
C PRO A 225 -3.85 -13.33 -30.70
N PRO A 226 -3.20 -13.22 -31.87
CA PRO A 226 -2.04 -12.39 -32.08
C PRO A 226 -2.44 -10.95 -32.46
N ASN A 227 -1.60 -10.01 -32.02
CA ASN A 227 -1.47 -8.60 -32.40
C ASN A 227 -1.98 -7.57 -31.38
N SER A 228 -1.00 -6.96 -30.73
CA SER A 228 -1.16 -5.66 -30.07
C SER A 228 -0.13 -4.67 -30.61
N PRO A 229 -0.51 -3.44 -30.96
CA PRO A 229 0.41 -2.41 -31.44
C PRO A 229 1.13 -1.77 -30.23
N GLN A 230 2.43 -2.01 -30.13
CA GLN A 230 3.23 -1.59 -28.96
C GLN A 230 4.19 -0.42 -29.20
N LEU A 231 4.17 0.28 -30.33
CA LEU A 231 5.23 1.25 -30.66
C LEU A 231 4.86 2.74 -30.54
N ASP A 232 3.58 3.11 -30.42
CA ASP A 232 3.19 4.54 -30.38
C ASP A 232 3.00 5.12 -28.97
N ARG A 233 3.12 4.32 -27.92
CA ARG A 233 2.90 4.79 -26.54
C ARG A 233 4.13 5.43 -25.86
N LEU A 234 5.33 5.25 -26.38
CA LEU A 234 6.55 5.75 -25.73
C LEU A 234 6.83 7.23 -26.05
N ALA A 235 6.33 7.77 -27.15
CA ALA A 235 6.50 9.19 -27.49
C ALA A 235 5.59 10.13 -26.69
N GLY A 236 4.41 9.66 -26.25
CA GLY A 236 3.46 10.44 -25.45
C GLY A 236 3.85 10.60 -23.97
N LEU A 237 4.51 9.59 -23.40
CA LEU A 237 4.89 9.56 -21.98
C LEU A 237 5.92 10.63 -21.60
N SER A 238 6.79 11.03 -22.51
CA SER A 238 7.84 12.05 -22.24
C SER A 238 7.26 13.44 -22.06
N LEU A 239 6.17 13.76 -22.78
CA LEU A 239 5.50 15.06 -22.71
C LEU A 239 4.53 15.16 -21.52
N GLU A 240 3.87 14.07 -21.14
CA GLU A 240 2.98 14.05 -19.96
C GLU A 240 3.74 14.14 -18.63
N ILE A 241 4.92 13.52 -18.54
CA ILE A 241 5.77 13.62 -17.35
C ILE A 241 6.30 15.07 -17.19
N LEU A 242 6.68 15.73 -18.27
CA LEU A 242 7.07 17.14 -18.26
C LEU A 242 5.87 18.05 -17.92
N GLY A 243 4.68 17.77 -18.42
CA GLY A 243 3.46 18.49 -18.09
C GLY A 243 3.01 18.33 -16.64
N LEU A 244 3.24 17.18 -16.02
CA LEU A 244 3.01 16.96 -14.58
C LEU A 244 3.97 17.78 -13.70
N PHE A 245 5.20 18.03 -14.18
CA PHE A 245 6.15 18.93 -13.49
C PHE A 245 5.74 20.40 -13.62
N ASP A 246 5.25 20.85 -14.77
CA ASP A 246 4.80 22.23 -14.97
C ASP A 246 3.49 22.54 -14.23
N LEU A 247 2.51 21.63 -14.23
CA LEU A 247 1.27 21.82 -13.48
C LEU A 247 1.48 21.87 -11.95
N ALA A 248 2.53 21.21 -11.46
CA ALA A 248 2.92 21.26 -10.05
C ALA A 248 3.62 22.57 -9.68
N LEU A 249 4.21 23.27 -10.66
CA LEU A 249 4.86 24.56 -10.47
C LEU A 249 3.90 25.75 -10.54
N GLU A 250 2.81 25.65 -11.30
CA GLU A 250 1.85 26.76 -11.47
C GLU A 250 0.78 26.87 -10.38
N LYS A 251 0.46 25.79 -9.66
CA LYS A 251 -0.45 25.89 -8.51
C LYS A 251 0.32 26.27 -7.25
N ARG A 252 0.64 27.56 -7.11
CA ARG A 252 0.89 28.19 -5.82
C ARG A 252 -0.40 28.08 -5.00
N ILE A 253 -0.41 27.17 -4.04
CA ILE A 253 -1.40 27.21 -2.95
C ILE A 253 -0.95 28.35 -2.05
N PRO A 254 -1.83 29.34 -1.76
CA PRO A 254 -1.47 30.41 -0.81
C PRO A 254 -1.23 29.83 0.59
N CYS A 255 -0.29 30.46 1.30
CA CYS A 255 0.05 30.19 2.71
C CYS A 255 -1.16 30.32 3.64
#